data_9cc6f73f4e6673054ae033dfc6576358
#
_entry.id   9cc6f73f4e6673054ae033dfc6576358
#
_cell.length_a   1.000
_cell.length_b   1.000
_cell.length_c   1.000
_cell.angle_alpha   90.00
_cell.angle_beta   90.00
_cell.angle_gamma   90.00
#
_symmetry.space_group_name_H-M   'P 1'
#
loop_
_entity.id
_entity.type
_entity.pdbx_description
1 polymer ?
#
loop_
_entity_poly.entity_id
_entity_poly.type
_entity_poly.pdbx_seq_one_letter_code
_entity_poly.pdbx_strand_id
1 'polypeptide(L)'
;MSSEGPAAAGAAAVGVSPSDSPAHEPHSGPEDLPEARGDGAPGDASSVEEQFTVDFCAPLAPEDMVVQTRENVSPTKWHLAHTTWFWETFVLREHAPGYEPIDDTYAYLFNSYYIQAGERHCRDQRGYISRPTVEQVLGFRRHVDEAMHALWDEADDATRQQLAPLIELGLQHEQQHQELMVTDLKHVLSVNPLRPAYRSGLAPPEGDAPPLAWHAFDEGLYEIGYDGDGFCYDNEEPRHRAFVEAFELANRPVTNGEFIAFIEDGGYETPALWLSPGWATVQEREWSEPFYWEEKGGGYVYYTLGGERPVNPDAPAVHLSYYEADAFARWAGARLPSEAEWELAARSHPVEGHFVGEERFQPV
;
A
#
# COMPACT_ATOMS: atom_id res chain seq x y z
N MET A 1 13.23 -18.47 -47.21
CA MET A 1 11.80 -18.25 -47.08
C MET A 1 11.64 -17.51 -45.76
N SER A 2 11.44 -16.23 -45.83
CA SER A 2 11.40 -15.29 -44.73
C SER A 2 10.03 -15.42 -44.02
N SER A 3 10.03 -15.71 -42.73
CA SER A 3 8.85 -15.61 -41.87
C SER A 3 8.94 -14.28 -41.11
N GLU A 4 8.09 -13.35 -41.53
CA GLU A 4 7.85 -12.13 -40.79
C GLU A 4 7.10 -12.47 -39.47
N GLY A 5 7.74 -12.17 -38.34
CA GLY A 5 7.10 -12.18 -37.04
C GLY A 5 6.22 -10.93 -36.87
N PRO A 6 5.22 -10.96 -35.99
CA PRO A 6 4.36 -9.81 -35.75
C PRO A 6 5.16 -8.65 -35.16
N ALA A 7 4.90 -7.45 -35.71
CA ALA A 7 5.52 -6.23 -35.29
C ALA A 7 5.25 -5.92 -33.83
N ALA A 8 6.29 -5.98 -33.00
CA ALA A 8 6.27 -5.34 -31.68
C ALA A 8 5.95 -3.85 -31.89
N ALA A 9 4.99 -3.33 -31.15
CA ALA A 9 4.70 -1.90 -31.10
C ALA A 9 5.96 -1.19 -30.59
N GLY A 10 6.75 -0.65 -31.52
CA GLY A 10 8.02 -0.05 -31.22
C GLY A 10 7.86 1.23 -30.43
N ALA A 11 8.31 1.22 -29.21
CA ALA A 11 8.69 2.43 -28.50
C ALA A 11 10.02 2.90 -29.10
N ALA A 12 9.95 3.73 -30.13
CA ALA A 12 11.13 4.36 -30.71
C ALA A 12 11.56 5.51 -29.80
N ALA A 13 12.71 5.33 -29.17
CA ALA A 13 13.48 6.46 -28.63
C ALA A 13 13.99 7.30 -29.83
N VAL A 14 13.28 8.36 -30.15
CA VAL A 14 13.72 9.34 -31.11
C VAL A 14 14.38 10.49 -30.37
N GLY A 15 15.70 10.56 -30.44
CA GLY A 15 16.42 11.76 -30.09
C GLY A 15 16.03 12.88 -31.07
N VAL A 16 15.27 13.86 -30.58
CA VAL A 16 14.95 15.07 -31.31
C VAL A 16 15.77 16.21 -30.76
N SER A 17 16.63 16.78 -31.61
CA SER A 17 17.31 18.07 -31.35
C SER A 17 16.28 19.19 -31.26
N PRO A 18 16.48 20.21 -30.40
CA PRO A 18 15.50 21.26 -30.21
C PRO A 18 15.54 22.27 -31.35
N SER A 19 14.41 22.49 -32.01
CA SER A 19 14.16 23.72 -32.76
C SER A 19 12.69 24.10 -32.73
N ASP A 20 12.46 25.28 -32.17
CA ASP A 20 11.28 26.14 -32.32
C ASP A 20 9.96 25.69 -31.73
N SER A 21 9.73 26.09 -30.50
CA SER A 21 8.39 26.31 -29.95
C SER A 21 8.29 27.68 -29.23
N PRO A 22 7.14 28.36 -29.34
CA PRO A 22 6.97 29.73 -28.86
C PRO A 22 6.94 29.83 -27.34
N ALA A 23 7.49 30.92 -26.84
CA ALA A 23 7.54 31.30 -25.43
C ALA A 23 6.18 31.22 -24.74
N HIS A 24 6.07 30.37 -23.71
CA HIS A 24 5.01 30.41 -22.73
C HIS A 24 5.32 31.48 -21.67
N GLU A 25 4.36 32.38 -21.47
CA GLU A 25 4.39 33.35 -20.37
C GLU A 25 4.30 32.63 -19.02
N PRO A 26 4.94 33.17 -17.97
CA PRO A 26 4.87 32.56 -16.63
C PRO A 26 3.48 32.71 -16.05
N HIS A 27 2.81 31.61 -15.78
CA HIS A 27 1.57 31.58 -15.02
C HIS A 27 1.83 32.02 -13.58
N SER A 28 0.99 32.94 -13.12
CA SER A 28 0.82 33.48 -11.77
C SER A 28 0.76 32.37 -10.73
N GLY A 29 1.31 32.66 -9.55
CA GLY A 29 1.49 31.76 -8.40
C GLY A 29 0.22 31.08 -7.86
N PRO A 30 0.39 30.21 -6.87
CA PRO A 30 -0.66 29.28 -6.44
C PRO A 30 -1.85 30.04 -5.86
N GLU A 31 -2.98 29.90 -6.51
CA GLU A 31 -4.28 30.19 -5.92
C GLU A 31 -4.58 29.10 -4.89
N ASP A 32 -5.11 29.50 -3.76
CA ASP A 32 -5.46 28.75 -2.58
C ASP A 32 -6.01 27.35 -2.90
N LEU A 33 -5.32 26.31 -2.44
CA LEU A 33 -5.82 24.95 -2.39
C LEU A 33 -7.06 24.91 -1.48
N PRO A 34 -8.14 24.21 -1.85
CA PRO A 34 -9.28 24.06 -0.97
C PRO A 34 -8.83 23.34 0.30
N GLU A 35 -9.06 23.98 1.44
CA GLU A 35 -8.90 23.37 2.77
C GLU A 35 -9.59 22.01 2.78
N ALA A 36 -8.88 20.98 3.22
CA ALA A 36 -9.44 19.68 3.51
C ALA A 36 -10.57 19.91 4.54
N ARG A 37 -11.80 19.72 4.12
CA ARG A 37 -12.99 19.82 4.99
C ARG A 37 -13.06 18.58 5.86
N GLY A 38 -12.36 18.63 6.97
CA GLY A 38 -12.58 17.77 8.11
C GLY A 38 -13.00 18.64 9.29
N ASP A 39 -14.24 19.15 9.29
CA ASP A 39 -14.82 19.87 10.44
C ASP A 39 -15.27 18.91 11.56
N GLY A 40 -14.79 17.65 11.57
CA GLY A 40 -14.98 16.71 12.67
C GLY A 40 -13.90 16.90 13.74
N ALA A 41 -14.30 16.93 15.02
CA ALA A 41 -13.34 16.87 16.11
C ALA A 41 -12.50 15.60 15.97
N PRO A 42 -11.19 15.59 16.33
CA PRO A 42 -10.34 14.39 16.24
C PRO A 42 -10.93 13.14 16.92
N GLY A 43 -11.79 13.30 17.92
CA GLY A 43 -12.53 12.21 18.57
C GLY A 43 -13.55 11.51 17.68
N ASP A 44 -14.15 12.19 16.70
CA ASP A 44 -15.08 11.55 15.75
C ASP A 44 -14.32 10.74 14.68
N ALA A 45 -13.13 11.21 14.27
CA ALA A 45 -12.29 10.49 13.31
C ALA A 45 -11.76 9.16 13.89
N SER A 46 -11.31 9.14 15.16
CA SER A 46 -10.81 7.92 15.78
C SER A 46 -11.88 6.81 15.80
N SER A 47 -13.12 7.14 16.13
CA SER A 47 -14.23 6.18 16.17
C SER A 47 -14.55 5.57 14.79
N VAL A 48 -14.37 6.31 13.71
CA VAL A 48 -14.60 5.82 12.34
C VAL A 48 -13.51 4.83 11.91
N GLU A 49 -12.25 5.15 12.13
CA GLU A 49 -11.12 4.28 11.78
C GLU A 49 -11.11 2.99 12.62
N GLU A 50 -11.38 3.11 13.91
CA GLU A 50 -11.51 1.98 14.83
C GLU A 50 -12.65 1.04 14.39
N GLN A 51 -13.78 1.59 13.96
CA GLN A 51 -14.91 0.81 13.48
C GLN A 51 -14.60 0.10 12.17
N PHE A 52 -13.89 0.76 11.23
CA PHE A 52 -13.49 0.12 9.97
C PHE A 52 -12.65 -1.15 10.22
N THR A 53 -11.65 -1.06 11.13
CA THR A 53 -10.78 -2.20 11.45
C THR A 53 -11.58 -3.39 11.99
N VAL A 54 -12.57 -3.15 12.85
CA VAL A 54 -13.46 -4.19 13.40
C VAL A 54 -14.40 -4.73 12.34
N ASP A 55 -15.00 -3.88 11.52
CA ASP A 55 -15.93 -4.26 10.44
C ASP A 55 -15.24 -5.08 9.35
N PHE A 56 -13.97 -4.76 9.06
CA PHE A 56 -13.13 -5.58 8.18
C PHE A 56 -12.99 -7.00 8.71
N CYS A 57 -12.91 -7.18 10.03
CA CYS A 57 -12.79 -8.51 10.62
C CYS A 57 -14.13 -9.27 10.74
N ALA A 58 -15.26 -8.59 10.65
CA ALA A 58 -16.58 -9.19 10.89
C ALA A 58 -16.94 -10.41 10.01
N PRO A 59 -16.51 -10.49 8.71
CA PRO A 59 -16.76 -11.67 7.89
C PRO A 59 -15.88 -12.88 8.22
N LEU A 60 -14.81 -12.70 9.00
CA LEU A 60 -13.79 -13.72 9.25
C LEU A 60 -14.20 -14.65 10.39
N ALA A 61 -13.92 -15.94 10.24
CA ALA A 61 -13.92 -16.85 11.37
C ALA A 61 -12.68 -16.60 12.26
N PRO A 62 -12.75 -16.85 13.58
CA PRO A 62 -11.59 -16.71 14.45
C PRO A 62 -10.37 -17.52 13.99
N GLU A 63 -10.60 -18.64 13.30
CA GLU A 63 -9.59 -19.50 12.71
C GLU A 63 -8.83 -18.81 11.56
N ASP A 64 -9.48 -17.95 10.77
CA ASP A 64 -8.85 -17.17 9.70
C ASP A 64 -7.91 -16.10 10.25
N MET A 65 -8.21 -15.58 11.43
CA MET A 65 -7.53 -14.45 12.06
C MET A 65 -6.23 -14.83 12.79
N VAL A 66 -5.90 -16.11 12.89
CA VAL A 66 -4.73 -16.59 13.66
C VAL A 66 -3.64 -17.19 12.80
N VAL A 67 -3.88 -17.31 11.50
CA VAL A 67 -2.95 -17.96 10.57
C VAL A 67 -1.83 -17.02 10.17
N GLN A 68 -0.60 -17.53 10.18
CA GLN A 68 0.59 -16.90 9.59
C GLN A 68 1.15 -17.81 8.52
N THR A 69 1.15 -17.36 7.29
CA THR A 69 1.53 -18.17 6.13
C THR A 69 2.96 -17.94 5.65
N ARG A 70 3.58 -16.84 6.07
CA ARG A 70 4.98 -16.47 5.80
C ARG A 70 5.55 -15.65 6.95
N GLU A 71 6.86 -15.54 7.04
CA GLU A 71 7.57 -14.77 8.06
C GLU A 71 7.20 -13.28 8.06
N ASN A 72 6.87 -12.72 6.91
CA ASN A 72 6.49 -11.32 6.73
C ASN A 72 4.97 -11.06 6.76
N VAL A 73 4.14 -12.10 6.77
CA VAL A 73 2.68 -12.03 6.97
C VAL A 73 2.39 -12.05 8.46
N SER A 74 1.48 -11.23 8.95
CA SER A 74 1.02 -11.26 10.33
C SER A 74 -0.44 -11.70 10.40
N PRO A 75 -0.84 -12.46 11.43
CA PRO A 75 -2.25 -12.79 11.63
C PRO A 75 -3.10 -11.53 11.82
N THR A 76 -4.31 -11.51 11.28
CA THR A 76 -5.26 -10.40 11.44
C THR A 76 -5.47 -10.04 12.92
N LYS A 77 -5.56 -11.04 13.80
CA LYS A 77 -5.62 -10.85 15.25
C LYS A 77 -4.43 -10.06 15.79
N TRP A 78 -3.24 -10.28 15.26
CA TRP A 78 -2.05 -9.56 15.67
C TRP A 78 -2.12 -8.08 15.29
N HIS A 79 -2.59 -7.76 14.08
CA HIS A 79 -2.78 -6.36 13.63
C HIS A 79 -3.78 -5.62 14.54
N LEU A 80 -4.94 -6.22 14.81
CA LEU A 80 -5.91 -5.67 15.75
C LEU A 80 -5.29 -5.33 17.10
N ALA A 81 -4.52 -6.27 17.64
CA ALA A 81 -3.90 -6.07 18.96
C ALA A 81 -2.74 -5.06 18.91
N HIS A 82 -2.02 -4.96 17.78
CA HIS A 82 -0.90 -4.04 17.61
C HIS A 82 -1.35 -2.59 17.50
N THR A 83 -2.40 -2.29 16.74
CA THR A 83 -2.95 -0.94 16.69
C THR A 83 -3.52 -0.52 18.04
N THR A 84 -4.19 -1.43 18.74
CA THR A 84 -4.64 -1.20 20.12
C THR A 84 -3.47 -0.96 21.10
N TRP A 85 -2.39 -1.73 20.97
CA TRP A 85 -1.18 -1.58 21.75
C TRP A 85 -0.51 -0.20 21.54
N PHE A 86 -0.59 0.36 20.33
CA PHE A 86 -0.05 1.70 20.06
C PHE A 86 -0.75 2.75 20.93
N TRP A 87 -2.08 2.75 20.94
CA TRP A 87 -2.88 3.68 21.76
C TRP A 87 -2.62 3.50 23.26
N GLU A 88 -2.58 2.25 23.74
CA GLU A 88 -2.26 1.96 25.14
C GLU A 88 -0.86 2.48 25.50
N THR A 89 0.15 2.18 24.69
CA THR A 89 1.55 2.42 25.03
C THR A 89 1.92 3.89 24.94
N PHE A 90 1.55 4.56 23.84
CA PHE A 90 2.01 5.91 23.56
C PHE A 90 1.05 7.00 24.03
N VAL A 91 -0.22 6.68 24.24
CA VAL A 91 -1.19 7.67 24.70
C VAL A 91 -1.63 7.40 26.14
N LEU A 92 -2.26 6.26 26.41
CA LEU A 92 -2.90 6.05 27.71
C LEU A 92 -1.92 5.91 28.88
N ARG A 93 -0.85 5.14 28.73
CA ARG A 93 0.15 4.95 29.79
C ARG A 93 0.86 6.25 30.16
N GLU A 94 1.01 7.17 29.20
CA GLU A 94 1.73 8.43 29.40
C GLU A 94 0.80 9.59 29.82
N HIS A 95 -0.45 9.59 29.36
CA HIS A 95 -1.34 10.75 29.47
C HIS A 95 -2.65 10.50 30.21
N ALA A 96 -3.02 9.25 30.52
CA ALA A 96 -4.25 8.95 31.26
C ALA A 96 -3.95 8.59 32.73
N PRO A 97 -4.11 9.52 33.68
CA PRO A 97 -3.84 9.24 35.09
C PRO A 97 -4.73 8.11 35.63
N GLY A 98 -4.11 7.05 36.14
CA GLY A 98 -4.82 5.91 36.70
C GLY A 98 -5.30 4.87 35.73
N TYR A 99 -4.89 4.96 34.45
CA TYR A 99 -5.10 3.89 33.49
C TYR A 99 -4.39 2.60 33.94
N GLU A 100 -5.09 1.50 33.91
CA GLU A 100 -4.55 0.16 34.25
C GLU A 100 -4.64 -0.75 33.01
N PRO A 101 -3.52 -1.28 32.49
CA PRO A 101 -3.53 -2.23 31.39
C PRO A 101 -4.24 -3.53 31.78
N ILE A 102 -4.90 -4.17 30.81
CA ILE A 102 -5.51 -5.48 31.03
C ILE A 102 -4.46 -6.56 31.34
N ASP A 103 -3.33 -6.52 30.64
CA ASP A 103 -2.22 -7.48 30.80
C ASP A 103 -0.91 -6.83 30.34
N ASP A 104 0.05 -6.67 31.26
CA ASP A 104 1.36 -6.08 30.92
C ASP A 104 2.15 -6.87 29.88
N THR A 105 1.86 -8.15 29.68
CA THR A 105 2.51 -8.99 28.68
C THR A 105 2.16 -8.56 27.25
N TYR A 106 1.05 -7.84 27.05
CA TYR A 106 0.64 -7.33 25.75
C TYR A 106 1.63 -6.31 25.21
N ALA A 107 2.33 -5.58 26.06
CA ALA A 107 3.40 -4.68 25.66
C ALA A 107 4.54 -5.41 24.93
N TYR A 108 4.86 -6.64 25.30
CA TYR A 108 5.83 -7.49 24.62
C TYR A 108 5.23 -8.18 23.36
N LEU A 109 4.02 -8.74 23.46
CA LEU A 109 3.42 -9.55 22.40
C LEU A 109 3.11 -8.75 21.14
N PHE A 110 2.68 -7.49 21.31
CA PHE A 110 2.14 -6.67 20.24
C PHE A 110 3.06 -5.51 19.82
N ASN A 111 4.24 -5.34 20.46
CA ASN A 111 5.29 -4.47 19.97
C ASN A 111 5.87 -5.00 18.64
N SER A 112 6.23 -4.10 17.71
CA SER A 112 6.80 -4.42 16.41
C SER A 112 8.25 -3.95 16.29
N TYR A 113 8.48 -2.73 15.82
CA TYR A 113 9.82 -2.18 15.56
C TYR A 113 10.28 -1.16 16.59
N TYR A 114 9.43 -0.82 17.53
CA TYR A 114 9.68 0.24 18.51
C TYR A 114 10.61 -0.25 19.62
N ILE A 115 11.93 -0.22 19.34
CA ILE A 115 12.96 -0.67 20.29
C ILE A 115 12.89 0.13 21.59
N GLN A 116 12.52 1.40 21.53
CA GLN A 116 12.38 2.26 22.72
C GLN A 116 11.18 1.87 23.60
N ALA A 117 10.17 1.20 23.03
CA ALA A 117 9.01 0.69 23.79
C ALA A 117 9.28 -0.67 24.46
N GLY A 118 10.50 -1.20 24.39
CA GLY A 118 10.92 -2.42 25.07
C GLY A 118 11.13 -3.63 24.14
N GLU A 119 11.19 -4.81 24.74
CA GLU A 119 11.36 -6.07 24.03
C GLU A 119 10.11 -6.41 23.20
N ARG A 120 10.29 -7.21 22.15
CA ARG A 120 9.22 -7.62 21.23
C ARG A 120 9.23 -9.10 20.95
N HIS A 121 8.05 -9.65 20.66
CA HIS A 121 7.89 -11.01 20.15
C HIS A 121 8.42 -11.11 18.71
N CYS A 122 9.06 -12.24 18.36
CA CYS A 122 9.56 -12.50 17.00
C CYS A 122 8.44 -12.41 15.96
N ARG A 123 8.70 -11.68 14.86
CA ARG A 123 7.72 -11.49 13.79
C ARG A 123 7.32 -12.80 13.10
N ASP A 124 8.28 -13.66 12.81
CA ASP A 124 8.11 -14.97 12.17
C ASP A 124 7.35 -15.98 13.03
N GLN A 125 7.11 -15.68 14.31
CA GLN A 125 6.43 -16.55 15.26
C GLN A 125 5.07 -16.00 15.72
N ARG A 126 4.56 -14.95 15.13
CA ARG A 126 3.25 -14.35 15.47
C ARG A 126 2.09 -15.35 15.32
N GLY A 127 2.19 -16.28 14.40
CA GLY A 127 1.22 -17.37 14.24
C GLY A 127 1.18 -18.37 15.40
N TYR A 128 2.18 -18.38 16.29
CA TYR A 128 2.18 -19.24 17.49
C TYR A 128 1.44 -18.60 18.68
N ILE A 129 1.08 -17.33 18.58
CA ILE A 129 0.33 -16.62 19.62
C ILE A 129 -1.12 -17.10 19.60
N SER A 130 -1.41 -18.25 20.23
CA SER A 130 -2.77 -18.78 20.37
C SER A 130 -3.57 -18.06 21.47
N ARG A 131 -2.88 -17.38 22.39
CA ARG A 131 -3.45 -16.53 23.45
C ARG A 131 -2.74 -15.17 23.43
N PRO A 132 -3.51 -14.07 23.60
CA PRO A 132 -4.96 -14.02 23.81
C PRO A 132 -5.77 -14.56 22.62
N THR A 133 -7.02 -14.96 22.87
CA THR A 133 -7.99 -15.33 21.81
C THR A 133 -8.42 -14.08 21.04
N VAL A 134 -9.09 -14.25 19.89
CA VAL A 134 -9.68 -13.13 19.14
C VAL A 134 -10.65 -12.33 20.00
N GLU A 135 -11.52 -13.00 20.77
CA GLU A 135 -12.46 -12.36 21.71
C GLU A 135 -11.73 -11.53 22.78
N GLN A 136 -10.61 -12.05 23.32
CA GLN A 136 -9.81 -11.31 24.31
C GLN A 136 -9.13 -10.08 23.69
N VAL A 137 -8.66 -10.17 22.45
CA VAL A 137 -8.10 -9.01 21.71
C VAL A 137 -9.18 -7.97 21.43
N LEU A 138 -10.37 -8.36 21.02
CA LEU A 138 -11.51 -7.45 20.88
C LEU A 138 -11.93 -6.82 22.21
N GLY A 139 -11.80 -7.56 23.32
CA GLY A 139 -11.99 -7.03 24.67
C GLY A 139 -10.92 -6.02 25.07
N PHE A 140 -9.66 -6.27 24.71
CA PHE A 140 -8.55 -5.34 24.89
C PHE A 140 -8.79 -4.04 24.13
N ARG A 141 -9.21 -4.15 22.85
CA ARG A 141 -9.52 -2.98 22.04
C ARG A 141 -10.62 -2.14 22.70
N ARG A 142 -11.76 -2.71 23.05
CA ARG A 142 -12.83 -1.96 23.73
C ARG A 142 -12.37 -1.26 25.00
N HIS A 143 -11.53 -1.89 25.81
CA HIS A 143 -10.99 -1.29 27.03
C HIS A 143 -10.14 -0.04 26.73
N VAL A 144 -9.30 -0.13 25.70
CA VAL A 144 -8.45 0.98 25.25
C VAL A 144 -9.30 2.10 24.62
N ASP A 145 -10.26 1.76 23.76
CA ASP A 145 -11.15 2.72 23.10
C ASP A 145 -11.96 3.51 24.15
N GLU A 146 -12.54 2.82 25.14
CA GLU A 146 -13.27 3.46 26.26
C GLU A 146 -12.37 4.43 27.05
N ALA A 147 -11.12 4.04 27.32
CA ALA A 147 -10.16 4.88 28.02
C ALA A 147 -9.67 6.07 27.17
N MET A 148 -9.51 5.89 25.87
CA MET A 148 -9.16 6.97 24.92
C MET A 148 -10.26 8.02 24.86
N HIS A 149 -11.53 7.60 24.73
CA HIS A 149 -12.67 8.52 24.76
C HIS A 149 -12.75 9.28 26.09
N ALA A 150 -12.60 8.59 27.22
CA ALA A 150 -12.60 9.24 28.53
C ALA A 150 -11.47 10.26 28.67
N LEU A 151 -10.25 9.94 28.24
CA LEU A 151 -9.11 10.85 28.21
C LEU A 151 -9.41 12.11 27.40
N TRP A 152 -9.96 11.93 26.19
CA TRP A 152 -10.26 13.05 25.30
C TRP A 152 -11.38 13.96 25.83
N ASP A 153 -12.44 13.38 26.39
CA ASP A 153 -13.58 14.11 26.95
C ASP A 153 -13.19 14.92 28.20
N GLU A 154 -12.31 14.38 29.04
CA GLU A 154 -11.84 15.04 30.26
C GLU A 154 -10.68 16.01 30.04
N ALA A 155 -10.00 15.95 28.89
CA ALA A 155 -8.84 16.78 28.56
C ALA A 155 -9.24 18.26 28.43
N ASP A 156 -8.43 19.15 28.98
CA ASP A 156 -8.49 20.58 28.69
C ASP A 156 -7.87 20.90 27.31
N ASP A 157 -8.07 22.12 26.84
CA ASP A 157 -7.57 22.55 25.51
C ASP A 157 -6.05 22.42 25.37
N ALA A 158 -5.29 22.62 26.43
CA ALA A 158 -3.82 22.51 26.40
C ALA A 158 -3.40 21.05 26.25
N THR A 159 -4.06 20.15 26.97
CA THR A 159 -3.85 18.69 26.86
C THR A 159 -4.25 18.19 25.46
N ARG A 160 -5.39 18.64 24.93
CA ARG A 160 -5.82 18.26 23.56
C ARG A 160 -4.81 18.72 22.51
N GLN A 161 -4.29 19.94 22.60
CA GLN A 161 -3.24 20.44 21.70
C GLN A 161 -1.94 19.60 21.79
N GLN A 162 -1.60 19.11 22.97
CA GLN A 162 -0.44 18.26 23.17
C GLN A 162 -0.65 16.86 22.58
N LEU A 163 -1.86 16.31 22.69
CA LEU A 163 -2.19 14.96 22.22
C LEU A 163 -2.48 14.91 20.71
N ALA A 164 -2.95 16.02 20.09
CA ALA A 164 -3.39 16.04 18.71
C ALA A 164 -2.38 15.44 17.72
N PRO A 165 -1.09 15.79 17.73
CA PRO A 165 -0.12 15.19 16.78
C PRO A 165 0.07 13.68 16.99
N LEU A 166 -0.02 13.21 18.23
CA LEU A 166 0.12 11.79 18.55
C LEU A 166 -1.13 11.00 18.16
N ILE A 167 -2.32 11.58 18.32
CA ILE A 167 -3.57 11.01 17.84
C ILE A 167 -3.57 10.92 16.32
N GLU A 168 -3.16 11.98 15.62
CA GLU A 168 -3.05 11.99 14.17
C GLU A 168 -2.09 10.89 13.67
N LEU A 169 -0.91 10.78 14.28
CA LEU A 169 0.02 9.68 14.00
C LEU A 169 -0.61 8.30 14.23
N GLY A 170 -1.36 8.12 15.31
CA GLY A 170 -2.04 6.88 15.64
C GLY A 170 -3.11 6.50 14.60
N LEU A 171 -3.88 7.46 14.09
CA LEU A 171 -4.85 7.26 13.02
C LEU A 171 -4.17 6.84 11.71
N GLN A 172 -3.11 7.52 11.31
CA GLN A 172 -2.32 7.14 10.12
C GLN A 172 -1.69 5.75 10.28
N HIS A 173 -1.18 5.42 11.46
CA HIS A 173 -0.65 4.10 11.79
C HIS A 173 -1.73 3.00 11.71
N GLU A 174 -2.95 3.28 12.17
CA GLU A 174 -4.07 2.35 12.06
C GLU A 174 -4.44 2.11 10.59
N GLN A 175 -4.53 3.15 9.76
CA GLN A 175 -4.79 3.02 8.32
C GLN A 175 -3.71 2.21 7.60
N GLN A 176 -2.43 2.39 7.95
CA GLN A 176 -1.35 1.51 7.43
C GLN A 176 -1.61 0.05 7.79
N HIS A 177 -2.05 -0.23 9.02
CA HIS A 177 -2.35 -1.59 9.45
C HIS A 177 -3.62 -2.15 8.81
N GLN A 178 -4.60 -1.33 8.45
CA GLN A 178 -5.77 -1.74 7.65
C GLN A 178 -5.32 -2.22 6.26
N GLU A 179 -4.43 -1.50 5.58
CA GLU A 179 -3.84 -1.93 4.31
C GLU A 179 -3.07 -3.24 4.45
N LEU A 180 -2.21 -3.35 5.48
CA LEU A 180 -1.47 -4.58 5.75
C LEU A 180 -2.39 -5.77 6.05
N MET A 181 -3.50 -5.56 6.78
CA MET A 181 -4.49 -6.60 7.03
C MET A 181 -5.13 -7.13 5.75
N VAL A 182 -5.49 -6.24 4.82
CA VAL A 182 -6.01 -6.62 3.50
C VAL A 182 -5.00 -7.46 2.73
N THR A 183 -3.75 -7.03 2.71
CA THR A 183 -2.64 -7.70 2.01
C THR A 183 -2.34 -9.07 2.62
N ASP A 184 -2.21 -9.14 3.95
CA ASP A 184 -1.87 -10.36 4.67
C ASP A 184 -3.01 -11.37 4.63
N LEU A 185 -4.26 -10.92 4.82
CA LEU A 185 -5.44 -11.76 4.71
C LEU A 185 -5.60 -12.36 3.31
N LYS A 186 -5.37 -11.56 2.25
CA LYS A 186 -5.39 -12.06 0.88
C LYS A 186 -4.42 -13.22 0.72
N HIS A 187 -3.21 -13.11 1.27
CA HIS A 187 -2.23 -14.20 1.23
C HIS A 187 -2.71 -15.42 2.03
N VAL A 188 -3.22 -15.23 3.24
CA VAL A 188 -3.73 -16.32 4.09
C VAL A 188 -4.82 -17.13 3.39
N LEU A 189 -5.79 -16.44 2.79
CA LEU A 189 -6.90 -17.10 2.10
C LEU A 189 -6.46 -17.73 0.76
N SER A 190 -5.49 -17.13 0.06
CA SER A 190 -5.01 -17.65 -1.23
C SER A 190 -4.29 -18.99 -1.14
N VAL A 191 -3.57 -19.23 -0.03
CA VAL A 191 -2.85 -20.50 0.18
C VAL A 191 -3.73 -21.61 0.76
N ASN A 192 -4.95 -21.28 1.18
CA ASN A 192 -5.93 -22.28 1.56
C ASN A 192 -6.34 -23.07 0.31
N PRO A 193 -6.30 -24.42 0.33
CA PRO A 193 -6.70 -25.23 -0.84
C PRO A 193 -8.13 -24.98 -1.34
N LEU A 194 -9.02 -24.49 -0.48
CA LEU A 194 -10.39 -24.12 -0.85
C LEU A 194 -10.46 -22.75 -1.51
N ARG A 195 -9.41 -21.93 -1.43
CA ARG A 195 -9.35 -20.54 -1.94
C ARG A 195 -10.63 -19.74 -1.63
N PRO A 196 -11.05 -19.64 -0.35
CA PRO A 196 -12.30 -19.01 0.02
C PRO A 196 -12.25 -17.51 -0.31
N ALA A 197 -13.39 -16.94 -0.71
CA ALA A 197 -13.52 -15.50 -0.83
C ALA A 197 -13.66 -14.87 0.56
N TYR A 198 -13.00 -13.72 0.77
CA TYR A 198 -13.24 -12.89 1.95
C TYR A 198 -14.68 -12.36 1.98
N ARG A 199 -15.13 -11.77 0.86
CA ARG A 199 -16.53 -11.38 0.65
C ARG A 199 -16.99 -11.82 -0.74
N SER A 200 -18.14 -12.46 -0.81
CA SER A 200 -18.78 -12.77 -2.08
C SER A 200 -19.27 -11.47 -2.74
N GLY A 201 -19.04 -11.32 -4.05
CA GLY A 201 -19.50 -10.15 -4.80
C GLY A 201 -18.48 -9.00 -4.92
N LEU A 202 -17.30 -9.08 -4.29
CA LEU A 202 -16.18 -8.20 -4.64
C LEU A 202 -15.75 -8.52 -6.08
N ALA A 203 -16.16 -7.68 -7.02
CA ALA A 203 -15.75 -7.79 -8.42
C ALA A 203 -14.52 -6.92 -8.67
N PRO A 204 -13.57 -7.36 -9.53
CA PRO A 204 -12.55 -6.46 -10.04
C PRO A 204 -13.22 -5.31 -10.79
N PRO A 205 -12.56 -4.14 -10.86
CA PRO A 205 -13.06 -3.04 -11.65
C PRO A 205 -13.24 -3.45 -13.11
N GLU A 206 -14.35 -3.04 -13.70
CA GLU A 206 -14.64 -3.22 -15.11
C GLU A 206 -14.35 -1.90 -15.84
N GLY A 207 -13.73 -1.97 -17.01
CA GLY A 207 -13.43 -0.83 -17.85
C GLY A 207 -12.29 -1.14 -18.80
N ASP A 208 -12.22 -0.40 -19.90
CA ASP A 208 -11.12 -0.47 -20.85
C ASP A 208 -10.00 0.47 -20.38
N ALA A 209 -8.76 0.00 -20.41
CA ALA A 209 -7.62 0.85 -20.15
C ALA A 209 -7.49 1.96 -21.22
N PRO A 210 -7.23 3.21 -20.84
CA PRO A 210 -6.96 4.25 -21.84
C PRO A 210 -5.71 3.89 -22.64
N PRO A 211 -5.60 4.33 -23.90
CA PRO A 211 -4.39 4.14 -24.69
C PRO A 211 -3.15 4.67 -23.96
N LEU A 212 -2.06 3.93 -24.06
CA LEU A 212 -0.78 4.36 -23.50
C LEU A 212 -0.31 5.64 -24.19
N ALA A 213 -0.01 6.64 -23.39
CA ALA A 213 0.59 7.89 -23.82
C ALA A 213 1.71 8.29 -22.84
N TRP A 214 2.63 9.12 -23.31
CA TRP A 214 3.76 9.57 -22.50
C TRP A 214 3.66 11.08 -22.27
N HIS A 215 3.90 11.51 -21.04
CA HIS A 215 3.97 12.91 -20.64
C HIS A 215 5.43 13.28 -20.39
N ALA A 216 5.90 14.30 -21.11
CA ALA A 216 7.25 14.78 -21.00
C ALA A 216 7.39 15.79 -19.84
N PHE A 217 8.51 15.68 -19.13
CA PHE A 217 8.93 16.59 -18.07
C PHE A 217 10.33 17.10 -18.36
N ASP A 218 10.53 18.40 -18.22
CA ASP A 218 11.80 19.06 -18.51
C ASP A 218 12.83 18.77 -17.39
N GLU A 219 14.11 18.77 -17.77
CA GLU A 219 15.20 18.75 -16.80
C GLU A 219 15.20 20.02 -15.94
N GLY A 220 15.60 19.87 -14.69
CA GLY A 220 15.69 21.03 -13.81
C GLY A 220 16.09 20.74 -12.39
N LEU A 221 16.23 21.79 -11.62
CA LEU A 221 16.43 21.71 -10.17
C LEU A 221 15.08 21.91 -9.49
N TYR A 222 14.56 20.84 -8.91
CA TYR A 222 13.25 20.81 -8.27
C TYR A 222 13.37 20.68 -6.74
N GLU A 223 12.37 21.16 -6.05
CA GLU A 223 12.19 20.94 -4.62
C GLU A 223 11.40 19.64 -4.44
N ILE A 224 11.93 18.68 -3.70
CA ILE A 224 11.36 17.34 -3.46
C ILE A 224 11.18 17.14 -1.95
N GLY A 225 10.13 16.47 -1.55
CA GLY A 225 9.77 16.23 -0.16
C GLY A 225 8.74 17.22 0.38
N TYR A 226 8.29 16.98 1.61
CA TYR A 226 7.22 17.73 2.25
C TYR A 226 7.74 18.94 3.02
N ASP A 227 6.99 20.03 3.01
CA ASP A 227 7.23 21.26 3.79
C ASP A 227 5.94 21.96 4.23
N GLY A 228 4.79 21.26 4.19
CA GLY A 228 3.50 21.78 4.64
C GLY A 228 3.33 21.75 6.16
N ASP A 229 2.18 22.23 6.61
CA ASP A 229 1.80 22.28 8.04
C ASP A 229 0.99 21.04 8.48
N GLY A 230 0.59 20.16 7.56
CA GLY A 230 -0.19 18.97 7.83
C GLY A 230 0.69 17.77 8.20
N PHE A 231 0.06 16.59 8.30
CA PHE A 231 0.77 15.35 8.59
C PHE A 231 1.67 14.92 7.42
N CYS A 232 2.87 14.46 7.75
CA CYS A 232 3.74 13.67 6.87
C CYS A 232 4.53 12.66 7.71
N TYR A 233 5.06 11.63 7.07
CA TYR A 233 5.99 10.73 7.72
C TYR A 233 7.41 11.29 7.69
N ASP A 234 8.25 10.87 8.64
CA ASP A 234 9.63 11.33 8.80
C ASP A 234 10.51 11.09 7.56
N ASN A 235 10.19 10.11 6.73
CA ASN A 235 10.89 9.82 5.48
C ASN A 235 10.49 10.73 4.31
N GLU A 236 9.46 11.57 4.47
CA GLU A 236 9.09 12.60 3.49
C GLU A 236 9.83 13.93 3.73
N GLU A 237 10.56 14.05 4.84
CA GLU A 237 11.33 15.21 5.25
C GLU A 237 12.86 14.95 5.27
N PRO A 238 13.68 16.01 5.21
CA PRO A 238 13.29 17.40 4.93
C PRO A 238 13.10 17.65 3.43
N ARG A 239 12.28 18.63 3.07
CA ARG A 239 12.23 19.12 1.70
C ARG A 239 13.61 19.58 1.26
N HIS A 240 14.03 19.14 0.09
CA HIS A 240 15.36 19.37 -0.42
C HIS A 240 15.37 19.56 -1.93
N ARG A 241 16.47 20.10 -2.46
CA ARG A 241 16.63 20.28 -3.90
C ARG A 241 17.26 19.05 -4.54
N ALA A 242 16.61 18.54 -5.60
CA ALA A 242 17.13 17.48 -6.45
C ALA A 242 17.18 17.94 -7.92
N PHE A 243 18.27 17.59 -8.60
CA PHE A 243 18.30 17.74 -10.05
C PHE A 243 17.62 16.52 -10.67
N VAL A 244 16.61 16.76 -11.50
CA VAL A 244 15.89 15.72 -12.23
C VAL A 244 16.22 15.91 -13.73
N GLU A 245 16.70 14.84 -14.37
CA GLU A 245 16.92 14.80 -15.82
C GLU A 245 15.58 14.84 -16.56
N ALA A 246 15.56 15.28 -17.82
CA ALA A 246 14.36 15.21 -18.64
C ALA A 246 13.88 13.75 -18.77
N PHE A 247 12.60 13.52 -18.59
CA PHE A 247 12.01 12.18 -18.66
C PHE A 247 10.59 12.21 -19.23
N GLU A 248 10.10 11.03 -19.59
CA GLU A 248 8.70 10.82 -19.95
C GLU A 248 8.08 9.79 -18.99
N LEU A 249 6.87 10.08 -18.48
CA LEU A 249 6.09 9.17 -17.64
C LEU A 249 4.83 8.73 -18.37
N ALA A 250 4.52 7.44 -18.27
CA ALA A 250 3.29 6.88 -18.81
C ALA A 250 2.06 7.49 -18.09
N ASN A 251 0.98 7.72 -18.84
CA ASN A 251 -0.27 8.31 -18.34
C ASN A 251 -1.13 7.36 -17.50
N ARG A 252 -0.72 6.11 -17.37
CA ARG A 252 -1.40 5.07 -16.59
C ARG A 252 -0.44 3.97 -16.15
N PRO A 253 -0.82 3.14 -15.16
CA PRO A 253 -0.09 1.92 -14.84
C PRO A 253 -0.03 0.94 -16.01
N VAL A 254 0.93 0.02 -15.96
CA VAL A 254 1.00 -1.14 -16.87
C VAL A 254 -0.23 -2.02 -16.65
N THR A 255 -0.85 -2.48 -17.74
CA THR A 255 -2.01 -3.36 -17.66
C THR A 255 -1.61 -4.83 -17.57
N ASN A 256 -2.52 -5.68 -17.09
CA ASN A 256 -2.34 -7.12 -17.10
C ASN A 256 -2.11 -7.66 -18.52
N GLY A 257 -2.81 -7.12 -19.52
CA GLY A 257 -2.63 -7.52 -20.93
C GLY A 257 -1.23 -7.24 -21.46
N GLU A 258 -0.64 -6.09 -21.11
CA GLU A 258 0.75 -5.77 -21.43
C GLU A 258 1.72 -6.69 -20.70
N PHE A 259 1.42 -7.05 -19.45
CA PHE A 259 2.25 -7.99 -18.68
C PHE A 259 2.14 -9.43 -19.23
N ILE A 260 0.96 -9.86 -19.70
CA ILE A 260 0.77 -11.14 -20.39
C ILE A 260 1.66 -11.18 -21.66
N ALA A 261 1.69 -10.11 -22.44
CA ALA A 261 2.57 -10.06 -23.62
C ALA A 261 4.05 -10.22 -23.26
N PHE A 262 4.50 -9.66 -22.14
CA PHE A 262 5.86 -9.88 -21.60
C PHE A 262 6.09 -11.36 -21.24
N ILE A 263 5.13 -12.02 -20.59
CA ILE A 263 5.22 -13.45 -20.25
C ILE A 263 5.32 -14.29 -21.53
N GLU A 264 4.41 -14.07 -22.49
CA GLU A 264 4.32 -14.82 -23.74
C GLU A 264 5.55 -14.63 -24.66
N ASP A 265 6.23 -13.47 -24.56
CA ASP A 265 7.50 -13.20 -25.26
C ASP A 265 8.74 -13.80 -24.54
N GLY A 266 8.53 -14.61 -23.50
CA GLY A 266 9.59 -15.28 -22.76
C GLY A 266 10.30 -14.38 -21.74
N GLY A 267 9.59 -13.44 -21.17
CA GLY A 267 10.14 -12.50 -20.17
C GLY A 267 10.77 -13.20 -18.99
N TYR A 268 10.15 -14.26 -18.45
CA TYR A 268 10.69 -15.08 -17.36
C TYR A 268 11.77 -16.07 -17.79
N GLU A 269 12.03 -16.24 -19.10
CA GLU A 269 13.07 -17.11 -19.64
C GLU A 269 14.31 -16.34 -20.13
N THR A 270 14.26 -15.01 -20.13
CA THR A 270 15.28 -14.14 -20.69
C THR A 270 16.12 -13.46 -19.61
N PRO A 271 17.28 -14.04 -19.18
CA PRO A 271 18.08 -13.52 -18.07
C PRO A 271 18.59 -12.09 -18.28
N ALA A 272 18.75 -11.63 -19.54
CA ALA A 272 19.25 -10.31 -19.85
C ALA A 272 18.30 -9.16 -19.41
N LEU A 273 17.03 -9.45 -19.17
CA LEU A 273 16.04 -8.49 -18.70
C LEU A 273 16.12 -8.26 -17.19
N TRP A 274 16.68 -9.20 -16.44
CA TRP A 274 16.59 -9.24 -14.99
C TRP A 274 17.85 -8.70 -14.30
N LEU A 275 17.64 -8.07 -13.17
CA LEU A 275 18.71 -7.86 -12.19
C LEU A 275 19.11 -9.21 -11.56
N SER A 276 20.39 -9.37 -11.26
CA SER A 276 20.96 -10.65 -10.81
C SER A 276 20.21 -11.32 -9.64
N PRO A 277 19.82 -10.59 -8.55
CA PRO A 277 19.05 -11.23 -7.46
C PRO A 277 17.65 -11.67 -7.91
N GLY A 278 16.99 -10.89 -8.79
CA GLY A 278 15.69 -11.24 -9.35
C GLY A 278 15.78 -12.51 -10.19
N TRP A 279 16.77 -12.59 -11.08
CA TRP A 279 17.00 -13.80 -11.88
C TRP A 279 17.28 -15.03 -11.02
N ALA A 280 18.09 -14.90 -9.98
CA ALA A 280 18.36 -16.00 -9.06
C ALA A 280 17.06 -16.48 -8.39
N THR A 281 16.17 -15.56 -8.00
CA THR A 281 14.88 -15.90 -7.41
C THR A 281 13.95 -16.59 -8.41
N VAL A 282 13.88 -16.10 -9.66
CA VAL A 282 13.11 -16.73 -10.75
C VAL A 282 13.53 -18.19 -10.92
N GLN A 283 14.85 -18.46 -10.95
CA GLN A 283 15.39 -19.82 -11.12
C GLN A 283 15.15 -20.69 -9.88
N GLU A 284 15.36 -20.17 -8.68
CA GLU A 284 15.21 -20.91 -7.42
C GLU A 284 13.75 -21.28 -7.14
N ARG A 285 12.82 -20.35 -7.46
CA ARG A 285 11.40 -20.50 -7.15
C ARG A 285 10.55 -20.88 -8.36
N GLU A 286 11.19 -21.08 -9.51
CA GLU A 286 10.52 -21.45 -10.76
C GLU A 286 9.37 -20.48 -11.11
N TRP A 287 9.59 -19.16 -10.96
CA TRP A 287 8.58 -18.17 -11.29
C TRP A 287 8.37 -18.11 -12.80
N SER A 288 7.09 -18.08 -13.22
CA SER A 288 6.63 -17.98 -14.61
C SER A 288 5.54 -16.93 -14.82
N GLU A 289 4.95 -16.45 -13.74
CA GLU A 289 3.86 -15.47 -13.73
C GLU A 289 3.83 -14.65 -12.43
N PRO A 290 3.06 -13.54 -12.39
CA PRO A 290 2.87 -12.73 -11.19
C PRO A 290 2.30 -13.52 -10.02
N PHE A 291 2.59 -13.06 -8.81
CA PHE A 291 2.09 -13.68 -7.60
C PHE A 291 0.55 -13.69 -7.59
N TYR A 292 -0.07 -14.79 -7.21
CA TYR A 292 -1.51 -15.12 -7.27
C TYR A 292 -2.06 -15.51 -8.64
N TRP A 293 -1.29 -15.44 -9.72
CA TRP A 293 -1.73 -15.90 -11.03
C TRP A 293 -1.52 -17.41 -11.19
N GLU A 294 -2.26 -17.99 -12.11
CA GLU A 294 -2.17 -19.41 -12.51
C GLU A 294 -2.66 -19.54 -13.96
N GLU A 295 -1.88 -20.17 -14.83
CA GLU A 295 -2.35 -20.53 -16.16
C GLU A 295 -3.41 -21.63 -16.07
N LYS A 296 -4.60 -21.36 -16.60
CA LYS A 296 -5.75 -22.28 -16.51
C LYS A 296 -6.69 -22.14 -17.70
N GLY A 297 -6.93 -23.27 -18.38
CA GLY A 297 -7.90 -23.29 -19.47
C GLY A 297 -7.50 -22.48 -20.71
N GLY A 298 -6.20 -22.21 -20.91
CA GLY A 298 -5.68 -21.45 -22.03
C GLY A 298 -5.71 -19.92 -21.82
N GLY A 299 -5.79 -19.47 -20.58
CA GLY A 299 -5.65 -18.09 -20.15
C GLY A 299 -5.17 -18.02 -18.71
N TYR A 300 -5.15 -16.84 -18.12
CA TYR A 300 -4.76 -16.65 -16.72
C TYR A 300 -5.95 -16.42 -15.82
N VAL A 301 -5.91 -17.03 -14.63
CA VAL A 301 -6.76 -16.71 -13.49
C VAL A 301 -5.92 -16.16 -12.38
N TYR A 302 -6.50 -15.36 -11.48
CA TYR A 302 -5.81 -14.86 -10.30
C TYR A 302 -6.71 -14.89 -9.07
N TYR A 303 -6.09 -15.02 -7.90
CA TYR A 303 -6.82 -14.97 -6.64
C TYR A 303 -7.05 -13.52 -6.21
N THR A 304 -8.31 -13.20 -5.89
CA THR A 304 -8.73 -11.91 -5.32
C THR A 304 -9.44 -12.13 -3.98
N LEU A 305 -9.70 -11.08 -3.22
CA LEU A 305 -10.55 -11.15 -2.01
C LEU A 305 -12.01 -11.53 -2.34
N GLY A 306 -12.42 -11.44 -3.60
CA GLY A 306 -13.70 -11.98 -4.12
C GLY A 306 -13.61 -13.43 -4.60
N GLY A 307 -12.49 -14.13 -4.34
CA GLY A 307 -12.20 -15.48 -4.84
C GLY A 307 -11.41 -15.49 -6.15
N GLU A 308 -11.26 -16.68 -6.75
CA GLU A 308 -10.56 -16.85 -8.03
C GLU A 308 -11.37 -16.23 -9.19
N ARG A 309 -10.70 -15.49 -10.07
CA ARG A 309 -11.30 -14.79 -11.21
C ARG A 309 -10.39 -14.91 -12.44
N PRO A 310 -10.94 -14.87 -13.67
CA PRO A 310 -10.14 -14.61 -14.86
C PRO A 310 -9.41 -13.28 -14.74
N VAL A 311 -8.17 -13.22 -15.24
CA VAL A 311 -7.40 -11.97 -15.28
C VAL A 311 -8.07 -11.02 -16.26
N ASN A 312 -8.42 -9.81 -15.80
CA ASN A 312 -8.88 -8.73 -16.66
C ASN A 312 -7.66 -8.08 -17.34
N PRO A 313 -7.52 -8.13 -18.67
CA PRO A 313 -6.34 -7.60 -19.37
C PRO A 313 -6.21 -6.07 -19.25
N ASP A 314 -7.30 -5.35 -19.03
CA ASP A 314 -7.31 -3.89 -18.93
C ASP A 314 -7.04 -3.36 -17.52
N ALA A 315 -7.14 -4.22 -16.50
CA ALA A 315 -6.83 -3.82 -15.13
C ALA A 315 -5.31 -3.66 -14.92
N PRO A 316 -4.89 -2.82 -13.94
CA PRO A 316 -3.48 -2.65 -13.60
C PRO A 316 -2.82 -3.96 -13.20
N ALA A 317 -1.57 -4.18 -13.65
CA ALA A 317 -0.74 -5.30 -13.21
C ALA A 317 -0.28 -5.06 -11.76
N VAL A 318 -0.62 -6.00 -10.88
CA VAL A 318 -0.34 -5.90 -9.45
C VAL A 318 0.29 -7.18 -8.92
N HIS A 319 0.81 -7.11 -7.68
CA HIS A 319 1.49 -8.22 -7.01
C HIS A 319 2.78 -8.67 -7.70
N LEU A 320 3.48 -7.71 -8.28
CA LEU A 320 4.79 -7.86 -8.87
C LEU A 320 5.87 -7.54 -7.84
N SER A 321 6.97 -8.26 -7.89
CA SER A 321 8.20 -7.84 -7.23
C SER A 321 8.82 -6.65 -7.96
N TYR A 322 9.69 -5.91 -7.27
CA TYR A 322 10.53 -4.89 -7.92
C TYR A 322 11.28 -5.44 -9.15
N TYR A 323 11.76 -6.68 -9.05
CA TYR A 323 12.53 -7.31 -10.13
C TYR A 323 11.69 -7.65 -11.35
N GLU A 324 10.43 -8.05 -11.17
CA GLU A 324 9.48 -8.28 -12.26
C GLU A 324 9.11 -6.96 -12.93
N ALA A 325 8.83 -5.92 -12.16
CA ALA A 325 8.53 -4.60 -12.69
C ALA A 325 9.70 -3.99 -13.47
N ASP A 326 10.95 -4.12 -12.98
CA ASP A 326 12.17 -3.68 -13.69
C ASP A 326 12.41 -4.49 -14.97
N ALA A 327 12.21 -5.83 -14.91
CA ALA A 327 12.37 -6.70 -16.08
C ALA A 327 11.35 -6.38 -17.16
N PHE A 328 10.08 -6.16 -16.79
CA PHE A 328 9.05 -5.69 -17.71
C PHE A 328 9.41 -4.33 -18.34
N ALA A 329 9.83 -3.37 -17.52
CA ALA A 329 10.19 -2.04 -18.02
C ALA A 329 11.33 -2.12 -19.06
N ARG A 330 12.36 -2.94 -18.80
CA ARG A 330 13.47 -3.18 -19.77
C ARG A 330 12.98 -3.86 -21.05
N TRP A 331 12.09 -4.85 -20.93
CA TRP A 331 11.49 -5.50 -22.08
C TRP A 331 10.69 -4.50 -22.95
N ALA A 332 9.95 -3.61 -22.31
CA ALA A 332 9.19 -2.53 -22.97
C ALA A 332 10.07 -1.37 -23.48
N GLY A 333 11.40 -1.43 -23.32
CA GLY A 333 12.32 -0.36 -23.73
C GLY A 333 12.25 0.89 -22.87
N ALA A 334 11.80 0.74 -21.62
CA ALA A 334 11.64 1.81 -20.63
C ALA A 334 12.43 1.49 -19.34
N ARG A 335 12.17 2.22 -18.28
CA ARG A 335 12.64 1.98 -16.92
C ARG A 335 11.58 2.37 -15.91
N LEU A 336 11.73 1.95 -14.68
CA LEU A 336 10.93 2.47 -13.58
C LEU A 336 11.29 3.94 -13.31
N PRO A 337 10.32 4.76 -12.91
CA PRO A 337 10.60 6.13 -12.48
C PRO A 337 11.37 6.13 -11.15
N SER A 338 12.15 7.16 -10.91
CA SER A 338 12.68 7.46 -9.59
C SER A 338 11.60 8.09 -8.72
N GLU A 339 11.81 8.11 -7.40
CA GLU A 339 10.93 8.79 -6.45
C GLU A 339 10.72 10.27 -6.81
N ALA A 340 11.81 10.98 -7.13
CA ALA A 340 11.75 12.39 -7.50
C ALA A 340 10.96 12.64 -8.81
N GLU A 341 11.09 11.76 -9.80
CA GLU A 341 10.32 11.84 -11.05
C GLU A 341 8.82 11.59 -10.78
N TRP A 342 8.52 10.60 -9.95
CA TRP A 342 7.13 10.31 -9.58
C TRP A 342 6.50 11.47 -8.80
N GLU A 343 7.18 12.00 -7.78
CA GLU A 343 6.71 13.12 -7.00
C GLU A 343 6.51 14.38 -7.87
N LEU A 344 7.46 14.65 -8.78
CA LEU A 344 7.33 15.78 -9.70
C LEU A 344 6.08 15.67 -10.58
N ALA A 345 5.77 14.48 -11.08
CA ALA A 345 4.58 14.25 -11.87
C ALA A 345 3.29 14.35 -11.02
N ALA A 346 3.30 13.76 -9.82
CA ALA A 346 2.13 13.71 -8.95
C ALA A 346 1.72 15.07 -8.39
N ARG A 347 2.67 15.97 -8.10
CA ARG A 347 2.41 17.27 -7.42
C ARG A 347 1.45 18.21 -8.16
N SER A 348 1.26 18.02 -9.47
CA SER A 348 0.34 18.82 -10.27
C SER A 348 -1.11 18.33 -10.22
N HIS A 349 -1.36 17.22 -9.55
CA HIS A 349 -2.67 16.59 -9.43
C HIS A 349 -3.25 16.81 -8.03
N PRO A 350 -4.59 16.92 -7.90
CA PRO A 350 -5.23 16.94 -6.61
C PRO A 350 -5.00 15.62 -5.86
N VAL A 351 -5.07 15.67 -4.53
CA VAL A 351 -5.03 14.46 -3.69
C VAL A 351 -6.40 13.79 -3.75
N GLU A 352 -6.64 13.06 -4.81
CA GLU A 352 -7.85 12.30 -5.07
C GLU A 352 -7.49 10.86 -5.45
N GLY A 353 -8.28 9.88 -5.01
CA GLY A 353 -8.00 8.47 -5.30
C GLY A 353 -8.85 7.53 -4.48
N HIS A 354 -8.47 6.25 -4.50
CA HIS A 354 -9.15 5.21 -3.74
C HIS A 354 -8.65 5.18 -2.30
N PHE A 355 -9.25 5.99 -1.47
CA PHE A 355 -9.02 6.00 -0.04
C PHE A 355 -9.89 4.96 0.67
N VAL A 356 -9.57 4.67 1.94
CA VAL A 356 -10.20 3.64 2.77
C VAL A 356 -11.74 3.70 2.77
N GLY A 357 -12.32 4.88 2.71
CA GLY A 357 -13.79 5.07 2.71
C GLY A 357 -14.54 4.51 1.50
N GLU A 358 -13.84 4.10 0.43
CA GLU A 358 -14.47 3.52 -0.76
C GLU A 358 -14.58 1.97 -0.69
N GLU A 359 -13.99 1.33 0.30
CA GLU A 359 -13.93 -0.14 0.49
C GLU A 359 -13.50 -0.91 -0.78
N ARG A 360 -12.68 -0.31 -1.61
CA ARG A 360 -12.12 -0.94 -2.80
C ARG A 360 -10.79 -1.59 -2.45
N PHE A 361 -10.78 -2.89 -2.30
CA PHE A 361 -9.59 -3.66 -1.89
C PHE A 361 -8.69 -4.08 -3.06
N GLN A 362 -8.71 -3.34 -4.15
CA GLN A 362 -7.85 -3.58 -5.32
C GLN A 362 -7.75 -2.33 -6.19
N PRO A 363 -6.62 -2.14 -6.92
CA PRO A 363 -6.43 -1.04 -7.84
C PRO A 363 -7.47 -1.03 -8.96
N VAL A 364 -7.80 0.15 -9.46
CA VAL A 364 -8.76 0.37 -10.55
C VAL A 364 -8.14 1.24 -11.64
#